data_0a6562e9acef6e3793adc8c46afb7ba5
#
_entry.id   0a6562e9acef6e3793adc8c46afb7ba5
#
_cell.length_a   1.000
_cell.length_b   1.000
_cell.length_c   1.000
_cell.angle_alpha   90.00
_cell.angle_beta   90.00
_cell.angle_gamma   90.00
#
_symmetry.space_group_name_H-M   'P 1'
#
loop_
_entity.id
_entity.type
_entity.pdbx_description
1 polymer ?
#
loop_
_entity_poly.entity_id
_entity_poly.type
_entity_poly.pdbx_seq_one_letter_code
_entity_poly.pdbx_strand_id
1 'polypeptide(L)'
;SPIGEISYEKEPTENVTTWVYDEGTYTPIAKLINGERYSIVSDYIGRPVQCFNDTGEVVWETDYDIYGRLKDLKGDKYFIPFRQMGQYEDEELDGLYYNRFRYYDSGSGVYISQDPISIEGGLNIYAYVKDSNIWVDIFGLTDFNSWLIKGKSNYSNYMSDSYTGITDNFKRRSIEHGGRHGIIEKLENTGNLTKNQSRCVEQAIIKNVGIDNLNNKINSINPKRDIYKEAVEWGEGWVKKNDQDAAEKIGLNKLKKIKCK
;
A
#
# COMPACT_ATOMS: atom_id res chain seq x y z
N SER A 1 22.38 -6.78 -40.67
CA SER A 1 22.33 -5.40 -40.15
C SER A 1 22.90 -5.43 -38.74
N PRO A 2 23.93 -4.67 -38.41
CA PRO A 2 24.37 -4.55 -37.05
C PRO A 2 23.28 -3.77 -36.28
N ILE A 3 22.77 -4.38 -35.26
CA ILE A 3 21.95 -3.69 -34.22
C ILE A 3 22.90 -2.64 -33.65
N GLY A 4 22.59 -1.36 -33.85
CA GLY A 4 23.40 -0.26 -33.33
C GLY A 4 23.56 -0.41 -31.82
N GLU A 5 24.79 -0.24 -31.32
CA GLU A 5 25.04 -0.09 -29.90
C GLU A 5 24.24 1.12 -29.41
N ILE A 6 23.35 0.87 -28.43
CA ILE A 6 22.66 1.94 -27.72
C ILE A 6 23.71 2.55 -26.78
N SER A 7 24.27 3.72 -27.16
CA SER A 7 25.10 4.51 -26.26
C SER A 7 24.16 5.34 -25.37
N TYR A 8 24.19 5.11 -24.08
CA TYR A 8 23.55 6.02 -23.12
C TYR A 8 24.45 7.26 -22.97
N GLU A 9 23.95 8.41 -23.37
CA GLU A 9 24.56 9.68 -22.93
C GLU A 9 24.42 9.75 -21.39
N LYS A 10 25.50 10.21 -20.73
CA LYS A 10 25.41 10.48 -19.28
C LYS A 10 24.36 11.57 -19.09
N GLU A 11 23.36 11.27 -18.27
CA GLU A 11 22.39 12.27 -17.86
C GLU A 11 23.10 13.48 -17.29
N PRO A 12 22.71 14.72 -17.68
CA PRO A 12 23.31 15.93 -17.13
C PRO A 12 23.09 15.93 -15.61
N THR A 13 24.18 16.07 -14.86
CA THR A 13 24.15 16.17 -13.39
C THR A 13 23.83 17.58 -12.89
N GLU A 14 23.67 18.52 -13.82
CA GLU A 14 23.29 19.90 -13.53
C GLU A 14 21.76 19.98 -13.37
N ASN A 15 21.32 20.71 -12.33
CA ASN A 15 19.90 20.92 -12.00
C ASN A 15 19.14 19.66 -11.50
N VAL A 16 19.83 18.68 -10.94
CA VAL A 16 19.17 17.52 -10.34
C VAL A 16 18.37 17.96 -9.10
N THR A 17 17.08 17.65 -9.10
CA THR A 17 16.22 17.80 -7.92
C THR A 17 16.21 16.51 -7.11
N THR A 18 16.57 16.62 -5.83
CA THR A 18 16.48 15.49 -4.88
C THR A 18 15.30 15.71 -3.95
N TRP A 19 14.43 14.71 -3.87
CA TRP A 19 13.29 14.68 -2.96
C TRP A 19 13.57 13.79 -1.76
N VAL A 20 13.26 14.28 -0.57
CA VAL A 20 13.35 13.53 0.68
C VAL A 20 11.94 13.23 1.15
N TYR A 21 11.71 11.99 1.53
CA TYR A 21 10.40 11.50 1.99
C TYR A 21 10.47 11.12 3.48
N ASP A 22 9.35 11.23 4.16
CA ASP A 22 9.19 10.71 5.52
C ASP A 22 9.35 9.18 5.54
N GLU A 23 10.05 8.66 6.56
CA GLU A 23 10.45 7.25 6.61
C GLU A 23 9.26 6.29 6.51
N GLY A 24 9.28 5.45 5.49
CA GLY A 24 8.24 4.44 5.26
C GLY A 24 6.95 4.97 4.65
N THR A 25 6.96 6.22 4.14
CA THR A 25 5.83 6.85 3.45
C THR A 25 6.23 7.37 2.08
N TYR A 26 5.26 7.92 1.34
CA TYR A 26 5.47 8.67 0.10
C TYR A 26 5.20 10.18 0.29
N THR A 27 5.19 10.63 1.55
CA THR A 27 5.01 12.04 1.90
C THR A 27 6.33 12.79 1.74
N PRO A 28 6.45 13.77 0.83
CA PRO A 28 7.65 14.55 0.66
C PRO A 28 7.81 15.50 1.85
N ILE A 29 9.02 15.58 2.42
CA ILE A 29 9.37 16.46 3.55
C ILE A 29 10.42 17.50 3.20
N ALA A 30 11.20 17.27 2.14
CA ALA A 30 12.16 18.27 1.67
C ALA A 30 12.45 18.13 0.17
N LYS A 31 12.88 19.25 -0.43
CA LYS A 31 13.40 19.36 -1.79
C LYS A 31 14.79 19.97 -1.73
N LEU A 32 15.75 19.39 -2.45
CA LEU A 32 17.08 19.95 -2.64
C LEU A 32 17.31 20.16 -4.14
N ILE A 33 17.68 21.35 -4.52
CA ILE A 33 17.96 21.72 -5.91
C ILE A 33 19.01 22.83 -5.96
N ASN A 34 20.04 22.70 -6.80
CA ASN A 34 21.09 23.69 -7.00
C ASN A 34 21.78 24.19 -5.70
N GLY A 35 21.88 23.31 -4.69
CA GLY A 35 22.45 23.65 -3.38
C GLY A 35 21.49 24.35 -2.42
N GLU A 36 20.30 24.71 -2.86
CA GLU A 36 19.24 25.24 -2.03
C GLU A 36 18.40 24.12 -1.39
N ARG A 37 17.87 24.37 -0.20
CA ARG A 37 17.05 23.44 0.56
C ARG A 37 15.70 24.06 0.85
N TYR A 38 14.67 23.23 0.71
CA TYR A 38 13.29 23.61 0.95
C TYR A 38 12.63 22.59 1.85
N SER A 39 11.94 23.05 2.88
CA SER A 39 11.16 22.22 3.80
C SER A 39 9.72 22.16 3.32
N ILE A 40 9.13 20.97 3.25
CA ILE A 40 7.77 20.75 2.79
C ILE A 40 6.91 20.33 3.98
N VAL A 41 5.78 21.01 4.15
CA VAL A 41 4.73 20.67 5.11
C VAL A 41 3.58 20.04 4.34
N SER A 42 3.15 18.87 4.80
CA SER A 42 2.03 18.12 4.24
C SER A 42 0.86 18.05 5.21
N ASP A 43 -0.34 17.87 4.68
CA ASP A 43 -1.53 17.64 5.50
C ASP A 43 -1.54 16.21 6.08
N TYR A 44 -2.60 15.87 6.83
CA TYR A 44 -2.74 14.60 7.55
C TYR A 44 -2.86 13.36 6.63
N ILE A 45 -3.14 13.53 5.33
CA ILE A 45 -3.14 12.44 4.34
C ILE A 45 -1.91 12.45 3.44
N GLY A 46 -0.93 13.35 3.71
CA GLY A 46 0.36 13.38 3.04
C GLY A 46 0.42 14.23 1.77
N ARG A 47 -0.58 15.14 1.53
CA ARG A 47 -0.51 16.11 0.43
C ARG A 47 0.33 17.31 0.84
N PRO A 48 1.30 17.77 0.03
CA PRO A 48 2.03 19.00 0.29
C PRO A 48 1.07 20.21 0.34
N VAL A 49 1.16 21.03 1.37
CA VAL A 49 0.34 22.25 1.52
C VAL A 49 1.17 23.52 1.55
N GLN A 50 2.37 23.45 2.08
CA GLN A 50 3.31 24.60 2.12
C GLN A 50 4.74 24.14 1.88
N CYS A 51 5.55 25.06 1.32
CA CYS A 51 6.97 24.86 1.15
C CYS A 51 7.71 26.14 1.56
N PHE A 52 8.77 25.96 2.34
CA PHE A 52 9.57 27.04 2.93
C PHE A 52 11.01 26.97 2.42
N ASN A 53 11.61 28.11 2.14
CA ASN A 53 13.05 28.21 1.89
C ASN A 53 13.87 28.18 3.20
N ASP A 54 15.20 28.22 3.10
CA ASP A 54 16.13 28.23 4.26
C ASP A 54 15.96 29.44 5.17
N THR A 55 15.37 30.55 4.70
CA THR A 55 15.06 31.74 5.51
C THR A 55 13.73 31.68 6.23
N GLY A 56 12.95 30.63 5.99
CA GLY A 56 11.60 30.41 6.57
C GLY A 56 10.50 31.17 5.83
N GLU A 57 10.75 31.67 4.63
CA GLU A 57 9.74 32.30 3.79
C GLU A 57 8.94 31.21 3.02
N VAL A 58 7.62 31.39 2.90
CA VAL A 58 6.75 30.54 2.11
C VAL A 58 6.97 30.81 0.64
N VAL A 59 7.54 29.85 -0.07
CA VAL A 59 7.80 29.92 -1.53
C VAL A 59 6.73 29.24 -2.37
N TRP A 60 5.96 28.34 -1.74
CA TRP A 60 4.85 27.64 -2.36
C TRP A 60 3.78 27.31 -1.31
N GLU A 61 2.51 27.50 -1.65
CA GLU A 61 1.38 27.21 -0.77
C GLU A 61 0.14 26.91 -1.60
N THR A 62 -0.69 25.96 -1.15
CA THR A 62 -1.95 25.61 -1.82
C THR A 62 -2.95 24.98 -0.85
N ASP A 63 -4.23 25.11 -1.20
CA ASP A 63 -5.29 24.22 -0.75
C ASP A 63 -5.64 23.19 -1.84
N TYR A 64 -6.49 22.23 -1.52
CA TYR A 64 -7.00 21.22 -2.45
C TYR A 64 -8.52 21.19 -2.49
N ASP A 65 -9.06 20.92 -3.67
CA ASP A 65 -10.47 20.56 -3.78
C ASP A 65 -10.69 19.07 -3.45
N ILE A 66 -11.94 18.62 -3.51
CA ILE A 66 -12.34 17.23 -3.21
C ILE A 66 -11.72 16.18 -4.13
N TYR A 67 -11.26 16.58 -5.30
CA TYR A 67 -10.59 15.70 -6.28
C TYR A 67 -9.06 15.83 -6.27
N GLY A 68 -8.51 16.67 -5.37
CA GLY A 68 -7.08 16.86 -5.24
C GLY A 68 -6.49 17.86 -6.23
N ARG A 69 -7.29 18.71 -6.87
CA ARG A 69 -6.79 19.85 -7.65
C ARG A 69 -6.30 20.95 -6.72
N LEU A 70 -5.23 21.61 -7.15
CA LEU A 70 -4.71 22.78 -6.44
C LEU A 70 -5.72 23.92 -6.43
N LYS A 71 -5.90 24.55 -5.26
CA LYS A 71 -6.72 25.73 -4.99
C LYS A 71 -5.88 26.82 -4.34
N ASP A 72 -6.15 28.06 -4.69
CA ASP A 72 -5.52 29.23 -4.07
C ASP A 72 -3.97 29.16 -4.07
N LEU A 73 -3.42 28.61 -5.16
CA LEU A 73 -1.99 28.34 -5.33
C LEU A 73 -1.18 29.65 -5.31
N LYS A 74 -0.14 29.68 -4.48
CA LYS A 74 0.97 30.64 -4.51
C LYS A 74 2.25 29.93 -4.93
N GLY A 75 2.99 30.54 -5.84
CA GLY A 75 4.20 29.97 -6.41
C GLY A 75 3.97 29.23 -7.72
N ASP A 76 5.02 28.58 -8.24
CA ASP A 76 4.97 27.80 -9.46
C ASP A 76 4.29 26.45 -9.19
N LYS A 77 3.31 26.09 -10.03
CA LYS A 77 2.54 24.84 -9.94
C LYS A 77 3.43 23.60 -9.87
N TYR A 78 4.50 23.57 -10.67
CA TYR A 78 5.40 22.43 -10.80
C TYR A 78 6.61 22.51 -9.85
N PHE A 79 6.73 23.58 -9.06
CA PHE A 79 7.75 23.65 -8.02
C PHE A 79 7.61 22.48 -7.02
N ILE A 80 6.37 22.10 -6.68
CA ILE A 80 6.03 20.88 -5.96
C ILE A 80 5.05 20.08 -6.85
N PRO A 81 5.51 19.07 -7.60
CA PRO A 81 4.66 18.33 -8.55
C PRO A 81 3.81 17.25 -7.89
N PHE A 82 3.99 16.98 -6.59
CA PHE A 82 3.21 15.99 -5.87
C PHE A 82 1.80 16.50 -5.58
N ARG A 83 0.83 15.57 -5.65
CA ARG A 83 -0.58 15.85 -5.39
C ARG A 83 -1.06 15.00 -4.22
N GLN A 84 -2.00 14.09 -4.38
CA GLN A 84 -2.32 13.14 -3.33
C GLN A 84 -1.14 12.18 -3.11
N MET A 85 -1.02 11.56 -1.95
CA MET A 85 0.11 10.66 -1.64
C MET A 85 0.29 9.60 -2.74
N GLY A 86 1.47 9.56 -3.34
CA GLY A 86 1.80 8.67 -4.45
C GLY A 86 1.49 9.23 -5.85
N GLN A 87 0.90 10.42 -5.94
CA GLN A 87 0.59 11.07 -7.22
C GLN A 87 1.65 12.12 -7.59
N TYR A 88 1.95 12.17 -8.88
CA TYR A 88 2.82 13.15 -9.51
C TYR A 88 2.07 13.80 -10.68
N GLU A 89 1.90 15.12 -10.68
CA GLU A 89 1.29 15.81 -11.82
C GLU A 89 2.27 15.90 -12.96
N ASP A 90 1.84 15.40 -14.13
CA ASP A 90 2.61 15.43 -15.35
C ASP A 90 2.53 16.83 -15.98
N GLU A 91 3.69 17.46 -16.16
CA GLU A 91 3.77 18.83 -16.71
C GLU A 91 3.26 18.91 -18.16
N GLU A 92 3.41 17.82 -18.93
CA GLU A 92 2.95 17.75 -20.31
C GLU A 92 1.45 17.44 -20.41
N LEU A 93 0.85 16.87 -19.38
CA LEU A 93 -0.55 16.40 -19.34
C LEU A 93 -1.33 17.10 -18.23
N ASP A 94 -1.58 18.40 -18.41
CA ASP A 94 -2.24 19.27 -17.44
C ASP A 94 -3.52 18.65 -16.85
N GLY A 95 -3.56 18.56 -15.51
CA GLY A 95 -4.69 17.98 -14.77
C GLY A 95 -4.67 16.45 -14.66
N LEU A 96 -3.74 15.76 -15.34
CA LEU A 96 -3.53 14.34 -15.17
C LEU A 96 -2.40 14.06 -14.17
N TYR A 97 -2.69 13.22 -13.19
CA TYR A 97 -1.74 12.83 -12.15
C TYR A 97 -1.28 11.39 -12.38
N TYR A 98 0.01 11.21 -12.63
CA TYR A 98 0.62 9.89 -12.72
C TYR A 98 0.61 9.22 -11.34
N ASN A 99 -0.03 8.08 -11.25
CA ASN A 99 -0.16 7.30 -10.03
C ASN A 99 0.33 5.86 -10.28
N ARG A 100 1.59 5.73 -10.66
CA ARG A 100 2.35 4.51 -10.93
C ARG A 100 1.72 3.56 -11.98
N PHE A 101 0.55 3.00 -11.72
CA PHE A 101 -0.10 2.05 -12.64
C PHE A 101 -1.23 2.67 -13.46
N ARG A 102 -1.70 3.84 -13.07
CA ARG A 102 -2.79 4.57 -13.75
C ARG A 102 -2.54 6.07 -13.75
N TYR A 103 -3.19 6.75 -14.67
CA TYR A 103 -3.35 8.20 -14.62
C TYR A 103 -4.70 8.55 -14.00
N TYR A 104 -4.66 9.46 -13.06
CA TYR A 104 -5.83 10.01 -12.38
C TYR A 104 -6.19 11.35 -13.01
N ASP A 105 -7.45 11.53 -13.40
CA ASP A 105 -7.98 12.80 -13.89
C ASP A 105 -8.58 13.59 -12.72
N SER A 106 -7.89 14.66 -12.34
CA SER A 106 -8.34 15.55 -11.26
C SER A 106 -9.60 16.36 -11.61
N GLY A 107 -9.96 16.44 -12.88
CA GLY A 107 -11.19 17.10 -13.31
C GLY A 107 -12.46 16.28 -13.03
N SER A 108 -12.37 14.96 -13.20
CA SER A 108 -13.48 14.03 -13.00
C SER A 108 -13.42 13.25 -11.69
N GLY A 109 -12.25 13.21 -11.04
CA GLY A 109 -12.05 12.49 -9.79
C GLY A 109 -11.92 10.97 -9.95
N VAL A 110 -11.57 10.49 -11.15
CA VAL A 110 -11.45 9.06 -11.48
C VAL A 110 -10.16 8.78 -12.27
N TYR A 111 -9.80 7.51 -12.36
CA TYR A 111 -8.74 7.08 -13.27
C TYR A 111 -9.22 7.05 -14.73
N ILE A 112 -8.34 7.39 -15.68
CA ILE A 112 -8.65 7.37 -17.12
C ILE A 112 -8.53 5.97 -17.74
N SER A 113 -8.00 5.00 -17.01
CA SER A 113 -7.89 3.61 -17.42
C SER A 113 -8.50 2.66 -16.41
N GLN A 114 -8.87 1.48 -16.86
CA GLN A 114 -9.36 0.42 -15.99
C GLN A 114 -8.28 -0.02 -15.00
N ASP A 115 -8.71 -0.48 -13.82
CA ASP A 115 -7.81 -1.07 -12.85
C ASP A 115 -7.13 -2.30 -13.45
N PRO A 116 -5.78 -2.37 -13.45
CA PRO A 116 -5.05 -3.54 -13.95
C PRO A 116 -5.43 -4.85 -13.25
N ILE A 117 -5.93 -4.78 -12.02
CA ILE A 117 -6.42 -5.94 -11.27
C ILE A 117 -7.92 -6.16 -11.42
N SER A 118 -8.58 -5.39 -12.31
CA SER A 118 -9.99 -5.55 -12.66
C SER A 118 -10.93 -5.44 -11.45
N ILE A 119 -11.97 -6.26 -11.41
CA ILE A 119 -12.96 -6.29 -10.32
C ILE A 119 -12.38 -6.74 -8.96
N GLU A 120 -11.18 -7.31 -8.93
CA GLU A 120 -10.46 -7.60 -7.69
C GLU A 120 -10.14 -6.34 -6.90
N GLY A 121 -10.07 -5.21 -7.61
CA GLY A 121 -9.88 -3.88 -7.09
C GLY A 121 -11.16 -3.19 -6.61
N GLY A 122 -12.33 -3.73 -6.87
CA GLY A 122 -13.63 -3.14 -6.54
C GLY A 122 -14.58 -3.11 -7.73
N LEU A 123 -15.89 -2.87 -7.47
CA LEU A 123 -16.90 -2.87 -8.53
C LEU A 123 -16.76 -1.71 -9.51
N ASN A 124 -16.20 -0.57 -9.07
CA ASN A 124 -15.91 0.57 -9.94
C ASN A 124 -14.42 0.58 -10.28
N ILE A 125 -14.10 -0.02 -11.43
CA ILE A 125 -12.72 -0.19 -11.92
C ILE A 125 -12.02 1.12 -12.32
N TYR A 126 -12.72 2.26 -12.29
CA TYR A 126 -12.17 3.60 -12.55
C TYR A 126 -12.08 4.46 -11.28
N ALA A 127 -12.63 4.00 -10.15
CA ALA A 127 -12.62 4.78 -8.92
C ALA A 127 -11.20 5.00 -8.40
N TYR A 128 -10.95 6.18 -7.82
CA TYR A 128 -9.75 6.47 -7.04
C TYR A 128 -9.87 5.82 -5.66
N VAL A 129 -10.66 6.39 -4.79
CA VAL A 129 -10.92 5.91 -3.42
C VAL A 129 -12.37 6.19 -3.03
N LYS A 130 -12.87 5.54 -1.98
CA LYS A 130 -14.24 5.75 -1.50
C LYS A 130 -14.45 7.13 -0.89
N ASP A 131 -13.46 7.65 -0.19
CA ASP A 131 -13.45 8.98 0.43
C ASP A 131 -12.03 9.54 0.39
N SER A 132 -11.81 10.52 -0.49
CA SER A 132 -10.50 11.16 -0.71
C SER A 132 -10.02 12.02 0.47
N ASN A 133 -10.85 12.23 1.50
CA ASN A 133 -10.42 12.94 2.70
C ASN A 133 -9.70 12.04 3.71
N ILE A 134 -9.90 10.73 3.63
CA ILE A 134 -9.33 9.78 4.61
C ILE A 134 -8.60 8.61 4.00
N TRP A 135 -8.75 8.37 2.70
CA TRP A 135 -8.13 7.29 1.97
C TRP A 135 -7.22 7.82 0.86
N VAL A 136 -6.15 7.09 0.60
CA VAL A 136 -5.22 7.36 -0.50
C VAL A 136 -4.92 6.07 -1.26
N ASP A 137 -4.86 6.16 -2.57
CA ASP A 137 -4.41 5.07 -3.44
C ASP A 137 -2.99 5.37 -3.93
N ILE A 138 -2.00 4.86 -3.20
CA ILE A 138 -0.57 5.18 -3.42
C ILE A 138 -0.06 4.64 -4.76
N PHE A 139 -0.66 3.58 -5.29
CA PHE A 139 -0.15 2.87 -6.46
C PHE A 139 -1.06 2.94 -7.69
N GLY A 140 -2.18 3.64 -7.61
CA GLY A 140 -3.16 3.58 -8.67
C GLY A 140 -3.76 2.18 -8.83
N LEU A 141 -3.88 1.47 -7.72
CA LEU A 141 -4.58 0.20 -7.54
C LEU A 141 -5.69 0.46 -6.53
N THR A 142 -6.43 -0.43 -6.00
CA THR A 142 -7.51 -0.11 -5.05
C THR A 142 -7.02 0.24 -3.65
N ASP A 143 -7.91 0.79 -2.83
CA ASP A 143 -7.71 1.07 -1.39
C ASP A 143 -7.15 -0.13 -0.64
N PHE A 144 -7.66 -1.33 -0.95
CA PHE A 144 -7.22 -2.56 -0.32
C PHE A 144 -5.76 -2.86 -0.63
N ASN A 145 -5.33 -2.75 -1.90
CA ASN A 145 -3.95 -3.03 -2.28
C ASN A 145 -2.96 -2.00 -1.74
N SER A 146 -3.32 -0.73 -1.73
CA SER A 146 -2.52 0.32 -1.09
C SER A 146 -2.33 0.04 0.40
N TRP A 147 -3.41 -0.32 1.11
CA TRP A 147 -3.34 -0.74 2.51
C TRP A 147 -2.49 -2.01 2.69
N LEU A 148 -2.65 -3.00 1.80
CA LEU A 148 -2.00 -4.31 1.89
C LEU A 148 -0.47 -4.22 1.89
N ILE A 149 0.10 -3.35 1.06
CA ILE A 149 1.56 -3.23 0.88
C ILE A 149 2.19 -2.11 1.71
N LYS A 150 1.41 -1.42 2.55
CA LYS A 150 1.91 -0.34 3.40
C LYS A 150 2.81 -0.86 4.53
N GLY A 151 3.99 -0.26 4.68
CA GLY A 151 4.92 -0.51 5.77
C GLY A 151 6.09 -1.43 5.41
N LYS A 152 6.86 -1.83 6.43
CA LYS A 152 8.05 -2.71 6.25
C LYS A 152 7.63 -4.13 5.87
N SER A 153 8.39 -4.76 4.97
CA SER A 153 8.15 -6.11 4.47
C SER A 153 9.10 -7.11 5.14
N ASN A 154 8.89 -7.38 6.43
CA ASN A 154 9.71 -8.28 7.23
C ASN A 154 8.88 -9.20 8.14
N TYR A 155 7.58 -9.28 7.92
CA TYR A 155 6.70 -10.08 8.76
C TYR A 155 6.60 -11.53 8.29
N SER A 156 6.46 -12.42 9.26
CA SER A 156 6.19 -13.85 9.08
C SER A 156 4.89 -14.23 9.76
N ASN A 157 4.19 -15.19 9.19
CA ASN A 157 3.09 -15.88 9.82
C ASN A 157 3.57 -17.20 10.44
N TYR A 158 2.92 -17.61 11.49
CA TYR A 158 3.15 -18.90 12.14
C TYR A 158 1.83 -19.46 12.68
N MET A 159 1.78 -20.76 12.83
CA MET A 159 0.63 -21.45 13.39
C MET A 159 1.05 -22.65 14.24
N SER A 160 0.16 -23.07 15.13
CA SER A 160 0.14 -24.38 15.80
C SER A 160 -1.24 -24.98 15.62
N ASP A 161 -1.50 -26.15 16.22
CA ASP A 161 -2.82 -26.79 16.16
C ASP A 161 -3.94 -25.92 16.76
N SER A 162 -3.59 -25.00 17.67
CA SER A 162 -4.58 -24.20 18.40
C SER A 162 -4.35 -22.68 18.34
N TYR A 163 -3.37 -22.20 17.59
CA TYR A 163 -3.06 -20.77 17.56
C TYR A 163 -2.42 -20.35 16.24
N THR A 164 -2.71 -19.14 15.78
CA THR A 164 -2.00 -18.51 14.65
C THR A 164 -1.58 -17.08 15.02
N GLY A 165 -0.54 -16.56 14.36
CA GLY A 165 -0.04 -15.23 14.64
C GLY A 165 0.92 -14.68 13.60
N ILE A 166 1.34 -13.43 13.82
CA ILE A 166 2.30 -12.71 12.99
C ILE A 166 3.48 -12.22 13.83
N THR A 167 4.64 -12.11 13.23
CA THR A 167 5.84 -11.57 13.89
C THR A 167 6.86 -11.05 12.88
N ASP A 168 7.61 -10.05 13.27
CA ASP A 168 8.82 -9.59 12.58
C ASP A 168 10.09 -10.34 13.06
N ASN A 169 9.98 -11.14 14.10
CA ASN A 169 11.08 -11.94 14.65
C ASN A 169 10.58 -13.33 15.12
N PHE A 170 10.59 -14.29 14.20
CA PHE A 170 10.10 -15.64 14.48
C PHE A 170 10.89 -16.36 15.58
N LYS A 171 12.24 -16.20 15.60
CA LYS A 171 13.07 -16.85 16.61
C LYS A 171 12.70 -16.42 18.04
N ARG A 172 12.51 -15.13 18.26
CA ARG A 172 12.04 -14.61 19.55
C ARG A 172 10.64 -15.15 19.88
N ARG A 173 9.73 -15.11 18.92
CA ARG A 173 8.34 -15.51 19.14
C ARG A 173 8.18 -17.00 19.41
N SER A 174 8.99 -17.86 18.80
CA SER A 174 8.95 -19.30 19.07
C SER A 174 9.33 -19.65 20.52
N ILE A 175 10.26 -18.90 21.11
CA ILE A 175 10.64 -19.06 22.52
C ILE A 175 9.50 -18.58 23.43
N GLU A 176 8.91 -17.39 23.14
CA GLU A 176 7.84 -16.79 23.96
C GLU A 176 6.55 -17.64 23.97
N HIS A 177 6.21 -18.27 22.85
CA HIS A 177 4.94 -18.97 22.64
C HIS A 177 5.03 -20.48 22.78
N GLY A 178 6.22 -21.09 22.63
CA GLY A 178 6.40 -22.56 22.68
C GLY A 178 5.91 -23.21 23.97
N GLY A 179 5.91 -22.47 25.08
CA GLY A 179 5.37 -22.96 26.37
C GLY A 179 3.85 -22.75 26.55
N ARG A 180 3.19 -21.96 25.72
CA ARG A 180 1.77 -21.57 25.88
C ARG A 180 0.83 -22.16 24.82
N HIS A 181 1.32 -22.33 23.62
CA HIS A 181 0.52 -22.70 22.43
C HIS A 181 1.03 -23.96 21.72
N GLY A 182 1.95 -24.70 22.36
CA GLY A 182 2.60 -25.85 21.76
C GLY A 182 3.69 -25.44 20.75
N ILE A 183 4.11 -26.39 19.93
CA ILE A 183 5.10 -26.13 18.88
C ILE A 183 4.46 -25.23 17.82
N ILE A 184 5.04 -24.06 17.63
CA ILE A 184 4.64 -23.15 16.56
C ILE A 184 5.54 -23.37 15.35
N GLU A 185 4.92 -23.49 14.19
CA GLU A 185 5.59 -23.63 12.90
C GLU A 185 5.46 -22.35 12.10
N LYS A 186 6.53 -21.93 11.45
CA LYS A 186 6.50 -20.79 10.53
C LYS A 186 5.87 -21.25 9.23
N LEU A 187 4.93 -20.47 8.69
CA LEU A 187 4.40 -20.72 7.36
C LEU A 187 5.49 -20.52 6.30
N GLU A 188 5.49 -21.38 5.30
CA GLU A 188 6.41 -21.29 4.17
C GLU A 188 6.28 -19.96 3.44
N ASN A 189 7.36 -19.54 2.79
CA ASN A 189 7.42 -18.31 1.99
C ASN A 189 7.01 -17.02 2.73
N THR A 190 6.97 -17.02 4.08
CA THR A 190 6.79 -15.81 4.89
C THR A 190 8.13 -15.25 5.38
N GLY A 191 8.15 -13.98 5.83
CA GLY A 191 9.35 -13.26 6.27
C GLY A 191 9.66 -12.04 5.41
N ASN A 192 8.93 -11.87 4.32
CA ASN A 192 8.98 -10.72 3.41
C ASN A 192 7.60 -10.08 3.20
N LEU A 193 6.63 -10.43 4.03
CA LEU A 193 5.30 -9.85 3.97
C LEU A 193 5.27 -8.51 4.72
N THR A 194 4.43 -7.59 4.27
CA THR A 194 4.08 -6.43 5.10
C THR A 194 3.25 -6.89 6.30
N LYS A 195 3.13 -6.04 7.31
CA LYS A 195 2.26 -6.33 8.47
C LYS A 195 0.82 -6.59 8.05
N ASN A 196 0.32 -5.85 7.07
CA ASN A 196 -1.07 -5.99 6.60
C ASN A 196 -1.27 -7.26 5.78
N GLN A 197 -0.31 -7.64 4.93
CA GLN A 197 -0.30 -8.93 4.25
C GLN A 197 -0.31 -10.09 5.25
N SER A 198 0.55 -10.05 6.25
CA SER A 198 0.56 -11.06 7.31
C SER A 198 -0.76 -11.12 8.08
N ARG A 199 -1.42 -9.97 8.32
CA ARG A 199 -2.75 -9.93 8.94
C ARG A 199 -3.84 -10.57 8.07
N CYS A 200 -3.75 -10.42 6.75
CA CYS A 200 -4.66 -11.12 5.82
C CYS A 200 -4.49 -12.63 5.89
N VAL A 201 -3.25 -13.12 5.88
CA VAL A 201 -2.94 -14.55 6.02
C VAL A 201 -3.45 -15.08 7.36
N GLU A 202 -3.15 -14.40 8.47
CA GLU A 202 -3.64 -14.77 9.80
C GLU A 202 -5.18 -14.80 9.86
N GLN A 203 -5.85 -13.79 9.28
CA GLN A 203 -7.31 -13.73 9.26
C GLN A 203 -7.94 -14.83 8.42
N ALA A 204 -7.32 -15.21 7.31
CA ALA A 204 -7.76 -16.35 6.51
C ALA A 204 -7.69 -17.67 7.30
N ILE A 205 -6.63 -17.88 8.07
CA ILE A 205 -6.49 -19.04 8.96
C ILE A 205 -7.59 -19.00 10.03
N ILE A 206 -7.76 -17.89 10.74
CA ILE A 206 -8.78 -17.72 11.78
C ILE A 206 -10.18 -18.00 11.23
N LYS A 207 -10.51 -17.51 10.04
CA LYS A 207 -11.83 -17.73 9.43
C LYS A 207 -12.08 -19.19 9.06
N ASN A 208 -11.09 -19.87 8.49
CA ASN A 208 -11.27 -21.24 7.99
C ASN A 208 -11.23 -22.28 9.12
N VAL A 209 -10.41 -22.09 10.14
CA VAL A 209 -10.36 -22.95 11.34
C VAL A 209 -11.54 -22.64 12.29
N GLY A 210 -11.97 -21.39 12.33
CA GLY A 210 -12.94 -20.86 13.28
C GLY A 210 -12.25 -20.33 14.55
N ILE A 211 -12.58 -19.11 14.96
CA ILE A 211 -11.94 -18.46 16.12
C ILE A 211 -12.18 -19.26 17.42
N ASP A 212 -13.32 -19.92 17.53
CA ASP A 212 -13.68 -20.74 18.71
C ASP A 212 -12.84 -22.04 18.81
N ASN A 213 -12.22 -22.46 17.72
CA ASN A 213 -11.31 -23.60 17.65
C ASN A 213 -9.85 -23.21 17.89
N LEU A 214 -9.57 -21.92 18.03
CA LEU A 214 -8.24 -21.37 18.24
C LEU A 214 -8.14 -20.68 19.59
N ASN A 215 -6.94 -20.62 20.14
CA ASN A 215 -6.65 -19.82 21.33
C ASN A 215 -6.48 -18.31 21.01
N ASN A 216 -6.77 -17.91 19.76
CA ASN A 216 -6.84 -16.53 19.37
C ASN A 216 -8.07 -15.85 20.03
N LYS A 217 -7.85 -14.78 20.78
CA LYS A 217 -8.92 -14.07 21.47
C LYS A 217 -9.69 -13.08 20.58
N ILE A 218 -9.06 -12.63 19.50
CA ILE A 218 -9.59 -11.62 18.59
C ILE A 218 -9.24 -11.95 17.14
N ASN A 219 -10.05 -11.46 16.22
CA ASN A 219 -9.73 -11.48 14.80
C ASN A 219 -8.54 -10.56 14.49
N SER A 220 -7.68 -10.96 13.58
CA SER A 220 -6.56 -10.13 13.09
C SER A 220 -7.06 -8.86 12.37
N ILE A 221 -8.18 -9.00 11.67
CA ILE A 221 -8.90 -7.91 11.02
C ILE A 221 -10.35 -7.95 11.51
N ASN A 222 -10.86 -6.81 11.98
CA ASN A 222 -12.24 -6.73 12.48
C ASN A 222 -13.23 -7.06 11.34
N PRO A 223 -14.15 -8.03 11.52
CA PRO A 223 -15.14 -8.41 10.50
C PRO A 223 -16.08 -7.30 10.04
N LYS A 224 -16.18 -6.20 10.79
CA LYS A 224 -17.00 -5.03 10.43
C LYS A 224 -16.27 -4.04 9.51
N ARG A 225 -14.98 -4.24 9.23
CA ARG A 225 -14.24 -3.37 8.31
C ARG A 225 -14.61 -3.68 6.86
N ASP A 226 -14.73 -2.64 6.04
CA ASP A 226 -15.06 -2.77 4.61
C ASP A 226 -14.07 -3.67 3.86
N ILE A 227 -12.80 -3.61 4.21
CA ILE A 227 -11.73 -4.43 3.60
C ILE A 227 -11.71 -5.89 4.08
N TYR A 228 -12.60 -6.30 4.98
CA TYR A 228 -12.51 -7.63 5.60
C TYR A 228 -12.63 -8.77 4.60
N LYS A 229 -13.57 -8.65 3.66
CA LYS A 229 -13.82 -9.68 2.65
C LYS A 229 -12.61 -9.86 1.73
N GLU A 230 -12.11 -8.75 1.18
CA GLU A 230 -10.94 -8.76 0.30
C GLU A 230 -9.69 -9.26 1.05
N ALA A 231 -9.51 -8.85 2.31
CA ALA A 231 -8.39 -9.30 3.13
C ALA A 231 -8.39 -10.81 3.36
N VAL A 232 -9.56 -11.40 3.60
CA VAL A 232 -9.69 -12.85 3.74
C VAL A 232 -9.45 -13.57 2.42
N GLU A 233 -10.04 -13.11 1.33
CA GLU A 233 -9.88 -13.69 -0.01
C GLU A 233 -8.41 -13.65 -0.46
N TRP A 234 -7.74 -12.52 -0.24
CA TRP A 234 -6.31 -12.40 -0.51
C TRP A 234 -5.49 -13.38 0.33
N GLY A 235 -5.75 -13.47 1.64
CA GLY A 235 -5.06 -14.37 2.55
C GLY A 235 -5.26 -15.84 2.18
N GLU A 236 -6.47 -16.24 1.83
CA GLU A 236 -6.79 -17.60 1.35
C GLU A 236 -6.04 -17.93 0.05
N GLY A 237 -6.03 -17.00 -0.91
CA GLY A 237 -5.29 -17.11 -2.17
C GLY A 237 -3.80 -17.24 -1.93
N TRP A 238 -3.26 -16.41 -1.02
CA TRP A 238 -1.84 -16.44 -0.68
C TRP A 238 -1.43 -17.79 -0.07
N VAL A 239 -2.18 -18.31 0.92
CA VAL A 239 -1.89 -19.61 1.57
C VAL A 239 -1.95 -20.75 0.55
N LYS A 240 -2.96 -20.81 -0.29
CA LYS A 240 -3.07 -21.81 -1.36
C LYS A 240 -1.87 -21.84 -2.31
N LYS A 241 -1.34 -20.66 -2.63
CA LYS A 241 -0.23 -20.52 -3.58
C LYS A 241 1.12 -20.82 -2.95
N ASN A 242 1.32 -20.47 -1.68
CA ASN A 242 2.64 -20.41 -1.07
C ASN A 242 2.90 -21.45 0.02
N ASP A 243 1.84 -22.06 0.60
CA ASP A 243 1.98 -23.06 1.65
C ASP A 243 0.82 -24.08 1.55
N GLN A 244 1.04 -25.16 0.79
CA GLN A 244 0.03 -26.18 0.55
C GLN A 244 -0.30 -26.98 1.81
N ASP A 245 0.66 -27.24 2.67
CA ASP A 245 0.45 -27.98 3.92
C ASP A 245 -0.43 -27.17 4.87
N ALA A 246 -0.17 -25.87 4.99
CA ALA A 246 -1.05 -24.98 5.74
C ALA A 246 -2.46 -24.90 5.09
N ALA A 247 -2.56 -24.83 3.77
CA ALA A 247 -3.83 -24.82 3.06
C ALA A 247 -4.67 -26.08 3.35
N GLU A 248 -4.05 -27.25 3.41
CA GLU A 248 -4.71 -28.52 3.77
C GLU A 248 -5.13 -28.52 5.24
N LYS A 249 -4.25 -28.15 6.15
CA LYS A 249 -4.51 -28.06 7.60
C LYS A 249 -5.74 -27.19 7.90
N ILE A 250 -5.90 -26.06 7.21
CA ILE A 250 -7.04 -25.15 7.40
C ILE A 250 -8.23 -25.41 6.48
N GLY A 251 -8.19 -26.49 5.69
CA GLY A 251 -9.31 -26.97 4.89
C GLY A 251 -9.60 -26.19 3.60
N LEU A 252 -8.65 -25.35 3.12
CA LEU A 252 -8.82 -24.57 1.89
C LEU A 252 -8.85 -25.41 0.61
N ASN A 253 -8.29 -26.62 0.62
CA ASN A 253 -8.26 -27.53 -0.53
C ASN A 253 -9.48 -28.47 -0.59
N LYS A 254 -10.39 -28.42 0.40
CA LYS A 254 -11.63 -29.19 0.36
C LYS A 254 -12.59 -28.54 -0.65
N LEU A 255 -12.90 -29.24 -1.73
CA LEU A 255 -13.98 -28.88 -2.65
C LEU A 255 -15.25 -28.60 -1.83
N LYS A 256 -15.75 -27.36 -1.86
CA LYS A 256 -17.08 -27.06 -1.33
C LYS A 256 -18.07 -27.93 -2.10
N LYS A 257 -18.62 -28.99 -1.48
CA LYS A 257 -19.75 -29.71 -2.04
C LYS A 257 -20.89 -28.71 -2.21
N ILE A 258 -21.11 -28.29 -3.45
CA ILE A 258 -22.28 -27.48 -3.82
C ILE A 258 -23.48 -28.41 -3.55
N LYS A 259 -24.20 -28.12 -2.48
CA LYS A 259 -25.54 -28.72 -2.31
C LYS A 259 -26.44 -28.03 -3.33
N CYS A 260 -26.66 -28.68 -4.48
CA CYS A 260 -27.76 -28.31 -5.33
C CYS A 260 -29.05 -28.58 -4.52
N LYS A 261 -29.79 -27.51 -4.26
CA LYS A 261 -31.19 -27.58 -3.81
C LYS A 261 -32.09 -27.46 -5.02
#